data_47e184624e7d58854f4fe0c55ce0ae2c
#
_entry.id   47e184624e7d58854f4fe0c55ce0ae2c
#
_cell.length_a   1.000
_cell.length_b   1.000
_cell.length_c   1.000
_cell.angle_alpha   90.00
_cell.angle_beta   90.00
_cell.angle_gamma   90.00
#
_symmetry.space_group_name_H-M   'P 1'
#
loop_
_entity.id
_entity.type
_entity.pdbx_description
1 polymer ?
#
loop_
_entity_poly.entity_id
_entity_poly.type
_entity_poly.pdbx_seq_one_letter_code
_entity_poly.pdbx_strand_id
1 'polypeptide(L)'
;FHFHIQKYKYIFWDFDGVIKESLDVKTNAFENLFKSYGPEIAERVRNHHLENIGISRYKKIPLYLSWVNEPISNQNIRTFCKNFSEIVVENVIKSPWVPGFLEFINSTYGIKSNMLVTSTPQKEIDMILKKLDIQIFFEKVFGAETAKNKSIRICIDRMKIDQCDCLMIGDTETDLKAAEENNIS
;
A
#
# COMPACT_ATOMS: atom_id res chain seq x y z
N PHE A 1 20.09 -9.74 9.11
CA PHE A 1 19.21 -8.63 8.72
C PHE A 1 19.34 -7.40 9.64
N HIS A 2 19.49 -7.57 10.95
CA HIS A 2 19.52 -6.45 11.92
C HIS A 2 20.67 -5.44 11.71
N PHE A 3 21.85 -5.90 11.30
CA PHE A 3 23.04 -5.03 11.22
C PHE A 3 23.00 -4.03 10.06
N HIS A 4 22.34 -4.31 8.95
CA HIS A 4 22.33 -3.42 7.79
C HIS A 4 21.29 -2.28 7.88
N ILE A 5 20.18 -2.48 8.59
CA ILE A 5 19.13 -1.46 8.74
C ILE A 5 19.57 -0.34 9.71
N GLN A 6 20.51 -0.61 10.61
CA GLN A 6 20.96 0.38 11.61
C GLN A 6 21.58 1.64 11.00
N LYS A 7 22.19 1.53 9.82
CA LYS A 7 22.83 2.67 9.15
C LYS A 7 21.83 3.71 8.61
N TYR A 8 20.59 3.31 8.33
CA TYR A 8 19.58 4.20 7.78
C TYR A 8 18.84 4.94 8.88
N LYS A 9 18.65 6.25 8.71
CA LYS A 9 17.91 7.11 9.64
C LYS A 9 16.44 7.24 9.25
N TYR A 10 16.16 7.18 7.95
CA TYR A 10 14.83 7.39 7.36
C TYR A 10 14.35 6.12 6.68
N ILE A 11 13.19 5.61 7.09
CA ILE A 11 12.62 4.39 6.53
C ILE A 11 11.28 4.70 5.90
N PHE A 12 11.15 4.36 4.62
CA PHE A 12 9.90 4.37 3.88
C PHE A 12 9.31 2.97 3.88
N TRP A 13 8.07 2.85 4.30
CA TRP A 13 7.37 1.58 4.44
C TRP A 13 6.24 1.48 3.42
N ASP A 14 6.08 0.36 2.73
CA ASP A 14 4.78 -0.05 2.23
C ASP A 14 3.93 -0.61 3.36
N PHE A 15 2.66 -0.87 3.11
CA PHE A 15 1.72 -1.36 4.12
C PHE A 15 1.37 -2.84 3.92
N ASP A 16 0.80 -3.19 2.75
CA ASP A 16 0.31 -4.53 2.47
C ASP A 16 1.46 -5.48 2.15
N GLY A 17 1.53 -6.62 2.83
CA GLY A 17 2.66 -7.57 2.71
C GLY A 17 3.92 -7.16 3.49
N VAL A 18 3.96 -5.94 4.04
CA VAL A 18 5.11 -5.40 4.79
C VAL A 18 4.77 -5.16 6.25
N ILE A 19 3.64 -4.56 6.55
CA ILE A 19 3.12 -4.30 7.91
C ILE A 19 2.07 -5.33 8.28
N LYS A 20 1.15 -5.60 7.36
CA LYS A 20 0.05 -6.56 7.52
C LYS A 20 0.07 -7.59 6.40
N GLU A 21 -0.18 -8.85 6.74
CA GLU A 21 -0.40 -9.95 5.78
C GLU A 21 -1.78 -9.80 5.10
N SER A 22 -1.94 -8.77 4.29
CA SER A 22 -3.22 -8.34 3.75
C SER A 22 -3.37 -8.54 2.24
N LEU A 23 -2.41 -9.16 1.57
CA LEU A 23 -2.46 -9.38 0.11
C LEU A 23 -3.65 -10.25 -0.29
N ASP A 24 -3.89 -11.36 0.42
CA ASP A 24 -5.03 -12.25 0.16
C ASP A 24 -6.38 -11.56 0.41
N VAL A 25 -6.45 -10.68 1.40
CA VAL A 25 -7.66 -9.90 1.70
C VAL A 25 -8.04 -9.05 0.49
N LYS A 26 -7.08 -8.34 -0.10
CA LYS A 26 -7.33 -7.50 -1.28
C LYS A 26 -7.62 -8.33 -2.52
N THR A 27 -6.94 -9.45 -2.71
CA THR A 27 -7.17 -10.39 -3.80
C THR A 27 -8.61 -10.91 -3.78
N ASN A 28 -9.03 -11.42 -2.63
CA ASN A 28 -10.39 -11.93 -2.44
C ASN A 28 -11.45 -10.84 -2.57
N ALA A 29 -11.15 -9.61 -2.15
CA ALA A 29 -12.07 -8.49 -2.30
C ALA A 29 -12.28 -8.10 -3.78
N PHE A 30 -11.23 -8.08 -4.60
CA PHE A 30 -11.36 -7.85 -6.04
C PHE A 30 -12.14 -8.97 -6.72
N GLU A 31 -11.84 -10.23 -6.43
CA GLU A 31 -12.58 -11.39 -6.95
C GLU A 31 -14.06 -11.29 -6.59
N ASN A 32 -14.39 -11.05 -5.32
CA ASN A 32 -15.78 -10.95 -4.86
C ASN A 32 -16.52 -9.76 -5.50
N LEU A 33 -15.85 -8.65 -5.72
CA LEU A 33 -16.43 -7.45 -6.33
C LEU A 33 -16.94 -7.71 -7.76
N PHE A 34 -16.30 -8.62 -8.49
CA PHE A 34 -16.64 -8.97 -9.86
C PHE A 34 -17.31 -10.35 -10.01
N LYS A 35 -17.59 -11.05 -8.92
CA LYS A 35 -18.19 -12.40 -8.92
C LYS A 35 -19.56 -12.47 -9.60
N SER A 36 -20.35 -11.41 -9.52
CA SER A 36 -21.66 -11.32 -10.16
C SER A 36 -21.62 -11.31 -11.70
N TYR A 37 -20.45 -11.03 -12.29
CA TYR A 37 -20.22 -11.06 -13.74
C TYR A 37 -19.78 -12.44 -14.26
N GLY A 38 -19.75 -13.44 -13.40
CA GLY A 38 -19.40 -14.82 -13.72
C GLY A 38 -18.02 -15.26 -13.22
N PRO A 39 -17.83 -16.58 -13.08
CA PRO A 39 -16.59 -17.13 -12.51
C PRO A 39 -15.33 -16.82 -13.34
N GLU A 40 -15.45 -16.83 -14.66
CA GLU A 40 -14.31 -16.52 -15.56
C GLU A 40 -13.80 -15.08 -15.38
N ILE A 41 -14.73 -14.13 -15.21
CA ILE A 41 -14.35 -12.72 -14.94
C ILE A 41 -13.73 -12.59 -13.56
N ALA A 42 -14.31 -13.22 -12.53
CA ALA A 42 -13.78 -13.20 -11.17
C ALA A 42 -12.34 -13.74 -11.12
N GLU A 43 -12.11 -14.88 -11.77
CA GLU A 43 -10.77 -15.48 -11.88
C GLU A 43 -9.80 -14.59 -12.67
N ARG A 44 -10.22 -14.02 -13.79
CA ARG A 44 -9.39 -13.08 -14.57
C ARG A 44 -9.00 -11.86 -13.74
N VAL A 45 -9.93 -11.29 -12.98
CA VAL A 45 -9.68 -10.15 -12.08
C VAL A 45 -8.69 -10.55 -10.99
N ARG A 46 -8.86 -11.71 -10.38
CA ARG A 46 -7.94 -12.27 -9.38
C ARG A 46 -6.51 -12.39 -9.94
N ASN A 47 -6.36 -13.07 -11.08
CA ASN A 47 -5.06 -13.32 -11.70
C ASN A 47 -4.36 -12.01 -12.08
N HIS A 48 -5.07 -11.10 -12.74
CA HIS A 48 -4.51 -9.78 -13.04
C HIS A 48 -4.12 -9.00 -11.77
N HIS A 49 -4.89 -9.12 -10.68
CA HIS A 49 -4.51 -8.46 -9.42
C HIS A 49 -3.21 -9.04 -8.87
N LEU A 50 -3.02 -10.36 -8.88
CA LEU A 50 -1.82 -11.03 -8.40
C LEU A 50 -0.57 -10.66 -9.21
N GLU A 51 -0.71 -10.54 -10.54
CA GLU A 51 0.38 -10.10 -11.42
C GLU A 51 0.72 -8.60 -11.28
N ASN A 52 -0.16 -7.82 -10.68
CA ASN A 52 -0.08 -6.37 -10.59
C ASN A 52 -0.26 -5.86 -9.14
N ILE A 53 0.27 -6.58 -8.17
CA ILE A 53 0.29 -6.15 -6.76
C ILE A 53 1.03 -4.80 -6.66
N GLY A 54 0.55 -3.91 -5.78
CA GLY A 54 1.13 -2.56 -5.63
C GLY A 54 0.53 -1.50 -6.57
N ILE A 55 -0.17 -1.89 -7.65
CA ILE A 55 -0.90 -0.94 -8.48
C ILE A 55 -2.21 -0.54 -7.80
N SER A 56 -2.46 0.77 -7.71
CA SER A 56 -3.66 1.34 -7.10
C SER A 56 -4.96 0.85 -7.75
N ARG A 57 -6.01 0.63 -6.92
CA ARG A 57 -7.37 0.29 -7.39
C ARG A 57 -7.95 1.29 -8.38
N TYR A 58 -7.58 2.56 -8.29
CA TYR A 58 -8.03 3.60 -9.22
C TYR A 58 -7.54 3.37 -10.66
N LYS A 59 -6.46 2.62 -10.83
CA LYS A 59 -5.99 2.19 -12.15
C LYS A 59 -6.58 0.85 -12.58
N LYS A 60 -6.81 -0.08 -11.63
CA LYS A 60 -7.32 -1.42 -11.90
C LYS A 60 -8.83 -1.45 -12.19
N ILE A 61 -9.64 -0.76 -11.40
CA ILE A 61 -11.11 -0.79 -11.54
C ILE A 61 -11.58 -0.33 -12.92
N PRO A 62 -11.08 0.76 -13.53
CA PRO A 62 -11.44 1.12 -14.89
C PRO A 62 -11.17 0.01 -15.91
N LEU A 63 -10.04 -0.69 -15.78
CA LEU A 63 -9.70 -1.83 -16.63
C LEU A 63 -10.70 -2.98 -16.43
N TYR A 64 -11.04 -3.32 -15.18
CA TYR A 64 -11.97 -4.40 -14.89
C TYR A 64 -13.41 -4.10 -15.37
N LEU A 65 -13.83 -2.83 -15.26
CA LEU A 65 -15.10 -2.38 -15.80
C LEU A 65 -15.17 -2.55 -17.34
N SER A 66 -14.06 -2.30 -18.06
CA SER A 66 -13.99 -2.53 -19.50
C SER A 66 -14.16 -4.01 -19.88
N TRP A 67 -13.74 -4.94 -19.02
CA TRP A 67 -13.89 -6.38 -19.29
C TRP A 67 -15.33 -6.89 -19.18
N VAL A 68 -16.17 -6.14 -18.46
CA VAL A 68 -17.57 -6.50 -18.23
C VAL A 68 -18.55 -5.55 -18.93
N ASN A 69 -18.04 -4.72 -19.87
CA ASN A 69 -18.81 -3.72 -20.61
C ASN A 69 -19.59 -2.73 -19.72
N GLU A 70 -19.10 -2.49 -18.51
CA GLU A 70 -19.66 -1.47 -17.63
C GLU A 70 -19.16 -0.08 -17.99
N PRO A 71 -19.98 0.98 -17.80
CA PRO A 71 -19.56 2.35 -18.07
C PRO A 71 -18.36 2.76 -17.25
N ILE A 72 -17.29 3.26 -17.91
CA ILE A 72 -16.11 3.81 -17.25
C ILE A 72 -16.36 5.29 -16.95
N SER A 73 -17.33 5.55 -16.06
CA SER A 73 -17.64 6.89 -15.58
C SER A 73 -17.02 7.12 -14.19
N ASN A 74 -16.75 8.38 -13.86
CA ASN A 74 -16.27 8.75 -12.53
C ASN A 74 -17.20 8.26 -11.41
N GLN A 75 -18.51 8.28 -11.65
CA GLN A 75 -19.50 7.79 -10.68
C GLN A 75 -19.38 6.29 -10.48
N ASN A 76 -19.28 5.51 -11.56
CA ASN A 76 -19.19 4.07 -11.47
C ASN A 76 -17.87 3.62 -10.81
N ILE A 77 -16.76 4.23 -11.20
CA ILE A 77 -15.46 3.99 -10.56
C ILE A 77 -15.52 4.26 -9.05
N ARG A 78 -16.13 5.38 -8.63
CA ARG A 78 -16.30 5.71 -7.20
C ARG A 78 -17.13 4.66 -6.47
N THR A 79 -18.21 4.19 -7.08
CA THR A 79 -19.09 3.15 -6.50
C THR A 79 -18.31 1.86 -6.27
N PHE A 80 -17.59 1.37 -7.28
CA PHE A 80 -16.77 0.16 -7.16
C PHE A 80 -15.63 0.33 -6.16
N CYS A 81 -14.96 1.49 -6.14
CA CYS A 81 -13.95 1.78 -5.12
C CYS A 81 -14.54 1.78 -3.71
N LYS A 82 -15.74 2.34 -3.50
CA LYS A 82 -16.42 2.35 -2.21
C LYS A 82 -16.76 0.92 -1.76
N ASN A 83 -17.39 0.12 -2.62
CA ASN A 83 -17.75 -1.26 -2.30
C ASN A 83 -16.50 -2.10 -1.96
N PHE A 84 -15.42 -1.90 -2.70
CA PHE A 84 -14.14 -2.51 -2.39
C PHE A 84 -13.63 -2.10 -1.00
N SER A 85 -13.69 -0.81 -0.67
CA SER A 85 -13.25 -0.29 0.63
C SER A 85 -14.01 -0.90 1.80
N GLU A 86 -15.33 -1.03 1.67
CA GLU A 86 -16.19 -1.63 2.70
C GLU A 86 -15.79 -3.09 3.00
N ILE A 87 -15.42 -3.85 1.96
CA ILE A 87 -14.96 -5.23 2.12
C ILE A 87 -13.55 -5.29 2.76
N VAL A 88 -12.67 -4.38 2.38
CA VAL A 88 -11.23 -4.51 2.64
C VAL A 88 -10.82 -3.97 4.01
N VAL A 89 -11.28 -2.78 4.40
CA VAL A 89 -10.74 -2.10 5.60
C VAL A 89 -10.82 -2.97 6.85
N GLU A 90 -11.98 -3.57 7.12
CA GLU A 90 -12.17 -4.40 8.31
C GLU A 90 -11.30 -5.67 8.28
N ASN A 91 -11.21 -6.31 7.10
CA ASN A 91 -10.43 -7.53 6.93
C ASN A 91 -8.92 -7.26 6.99
N VAL A 92 -8.45 -6.13 6.46
CA VAL A 92 -7.05 -5.69 6.58
C VAL A 92 -6.69 -5.46 8.05
N ILE A 93 -7.55 -4.81 8.84
CA ILE A 93 -7.32 -4.62 10.27
C ILE A 93 -7.18 -5.97 11.00
N LYS A 94 -7.99 -6.95 10.64
CA LYS A 94 -7.99 -8.31 11.24
C LYS A 94 -6.87 -9.21 10.72
N SER A 95 -6.22 -8.89 9.60
CA SER A 95 -5.14 -9.73 9.06
C SER A 95 -3.96 -9.82 10.04
N PRO A 96 -3.12 -10.86 9.98
CA PRO A 96 -1.94 -10.98 10.84
C PRO A 96 -0.95 -9.84 10.62
N TRP A 97 -0.14 -9.57 11.62
CA TRP A 97 1.05 -8.73 11.47
C TRP A 97 2.13 -9.50 10.70
N VAL A 98 2.87 -8.80 9.86
CA VAL A 98 4.10 -9.36 9.30
C VAL A 98 5.09 -9.60 10.46
N PRO A 99 5.65 -10.81 10.59
CA PRO A 99 6.54 -11.15 11.69
C PRO A 99 7.73 -10.19 11.81
N GLY A 100 7.99 -9.69 13.00
CA GLY A 100 9.09 -8.77 13.29
C GLY A 100 8.76 -7.29 13.11
N PHE A 101 7.63 -6.91 12.48
CA PHE A 101 7.29 -5.49 12.29
C PHE A 101 7.10 -4.77 13.64
N LEU A 102 6.25 -5.30 14.53
CA LEU A 102 5.97 -4.64 15.81
C LEU A 102 7.20 -4.52 16.70
N GLU A 103 8.03 -5.55 16.74
CA GLU A 103 9.28 -5.55 17.49
C GLU A 103 10.23 -4.48 16.95
N PHE A 104 10.37 -4.41 15.62
CA PHE A 104 11.25 -3.47 14.98
C PHE A 104 10.78 -2.02 15.18
N ILE A 105 9.52 -1.72 14.88
CA ILE A 105 9.00 -0.35 14.93
C ILE A 105 9.02 0.21 16.36
N ASN A 106 8.72 -0.62 17.38
CA ASN A 106 8.81 -0.24 18.77
C ASN A 106 10.27 -0.02 19.22
N SER A 107 11.19 -0.90 18.81
CA SER A 107 12.61 -0.77 19.19
C SER A 107 13.31 0.43 18.57
N THR A 108 12.76 0.95 17.47
CA THR A 108 13.33 2.09 16.73
C THR A 108 12.55 3.39 16.92
N TYR A 109 11.49 3.37 17.72
CA TYR A 109 10.69 4.56 18.03
C TYR A 109 11.52 5.68 18.66
N GLY A 110 11.41 6.89 18.12
CA GLY A 110 12.23 8.05 18.54
C GLY A 110 13.69 8.01 18.09
N ILE A 111 14.14 6.94 17.42
CA ILE A 111 15.51 6.80 16.90
C ILE A 111 15.53 6.97 15.38
N LYS A 112 14.52 6.41 14.70
CA LYS A 112 14.38 6.46 13.24
C LYS A 112 13.12 7.22 12.85
N SER A 113 13.20 7.96 11.75
CA SER A 113 12.06 8.61 11.13
C SER A 113 11.39 7.63 10.15
N ASN A 114 10.14 7.31 10.40
CA ASN A 114 9.38 6.40 9.56
C ASN A 114 8.33 7.16 8.74
N MET A 115 8.26 6.87 7.44
CA MET A 115 7.26 7.35 6.51
C MET A 115 6.51 6.18 5.91
N LEU A 116 5.20 6.30 5.76
CA LEU A 116 4.39 5.30 5.08
C LEU A 116 4.06 5.76 3.66
N VAL A 117 4.29 4.91 2.66
CA VAL A 117 4.00 5.15 1.25
C VAL A 117 3.26 3.95 0.66
N THR A 118 1.94 4.06 0.50
CA THR A 118 1.09 2.91 0.16
C THR A 118 0.17 3.19 -1.02
N SER A 119 -0.27 2.12 -1.69
CA SER A 119 -1.34 2.16 -2.71
C SER A 119 -2.76 2.10 -2.12
N THR A 120 -2.92 2.10 -0.80
CA THR A 120 -4.20 2.26 -0.12
C THR A 120 -4.61 3.73 -0.10
N PRO A 121 -5.88 4.10 -0.38
CA PRO A 121 -6.34 5.49 -0.32
C PRO A 121 -6.06 6.14 1.03
N GLN A 122 -5.74 7.46 1.03
CA GLN A 122 -5.34 8.20 2.23
C GLN A 122 -6.33 8.04 3.39
N LYS A 123 -7.62 8.25 3.13
CA LYS A 123 -8.65 8.14 4.17
C LYS A 123 -8.75 6.75 4.79
N GLU A 124 -8.50 5.71 3.99
CA GLU A 124 -8.55 4.33 4.46
C GLU A 124 -7.32 4.00 5.30
N ILE A 125 -6.13 4.36 4.80
CA ILE A 125 -4.90 4.07 5.56
C ILE A 125 -4.87 4.84 6.87
N ASP A 126 -5.32 6.09 6.91
CA ASP A 126 -5.42 6.87 8.15
C ASP A 126 -6.35 6.18 9.17
N MET A 127 -7.50 5.65 8.70
CA MET A 127 -8.43 4.92 9.55
C MET A 127 -7.83 3.59 10.04
N ILE A 128 -7.15 2.85 9.16
CA ILE A 128 -6.50 1.59 9.49
C ILE A 128 -5.41 1.81 10.55
N LEU A 129 -4.50 2.77 10.33
CA LEU A 129 -3.42 3.09 11.26
C LEU A 129 -3.94 3.50 12.63
N LYS A 130 -5.01 4.31 12.67
CA LYS A 130 -5.67 4.72 13.90
C LYS A 130 -6.29 3.53 14.65
N LYS A 131 -6.98 2.64 13.94
CA LYS A 131 -7.59 1.45 14.55
C LYS A 131 -6.58 0.42 15.03
N LEU A 132 -5.39 0.37 14.41
CA LEU A 132 -4.28 -0.49 14.81
C LEU A 132 -3.39 0.15 15.90
N ASP A 133 -3.63 1.43 16.25
CA ASP A 133 -2.87 2.22 17.22
C ASP A 133 -1.37 2.33 16.87
N ILE A 134 -1.05 2.39 15.58
CA ILE A 134 0.33 2.51 15.07
C ILE A 134 0.61 3.83 14.35
N GLN A 135 -0.36 4.73 14.30
CA GLN A 135 -0.22 6.03 13.63
C GLN A 135 0.95 6.86 14.19
N ILE A 136 1.22 6.72 15.49
CA ILE A 136 2.28 7.45 16.21
C ILE A 136 3.69 7.16 15.70
N PHE A 137 3.89 6.02 15.03
CA PHE A 137 5.20 5.62 14.52
C PHE A 137 5.59 6.32 13.21
N PHE A 138 4.63 6.94 12.51
CA PHE A 138 4.85 7.51 11.19
C PHE A 138 4.78 9.04 11.20
N GLU A 139 5.87 9.71 10.80
CA GLU A 139 5.93 11.17 10.68
C GLU A 139 5.10 11.68 9.48
N LYS A 140 5.05 10.89 8.42
CA LYS A 140 4.28 11.17 7.20
C LYS A 140 3.62 9.90 6.70
N VAL A 141 2.40 10.05 6.20
CA VAL A 141 1.62 8.98 5.58
C VAL A 141 1.13 9.46 4.21
N PHE A 142 1.46 8.72 3.17
CA PHE A 142 1.04 8.99 1.80
C PHE A 142 0.23 7.81 1.26
N GLY A 143 -1.03 8.08 0.96
CA GLY A 143 -1.94 7.13 0.31
C GLY A 143 -1.83 7.13 -1.20
N ALA A 144 -2.74 6.40 -1.83
CA ALA A 144 -2.78 6.15 -3.28
C ALA A 144 -2.91 7.39 -4.17
N GLU A 145 -3.29 8.54 -3.60
CA GLU A 145 -3.45 9.80 -4.33
C GLU A 145 -2.12 10.36 -4.83
N THR A 146 -1.03 9.96 -4.20
CA THR A 146 0.33 10.31 -4.63
C THR A 146 1.11 9.04 -4.94
N ALA A 147 1.74 8.96 -6.11
CA ALA A 147 2.57 7.81 -6.46
C ALA A 147 3.76 7.67 -5.49
N LYS A 148 4.15 6.43 -5.16
CA LYS A 148 5.19 6.12 -4.16
C LYS A 148 6.50 6.88 -4.41
N ASN A 149 6.99 6.87 -5.65
CA ASN A 149 8.21 7.60 -6.03
C ASN A 149 8.13 9.11 -5.75
N LYS A 150 6.97 9.72 -6.05
CA LYS A 150 6.73 11.15 -5.77
C LYS A 150 6.64 11.43 -4.26
N SER A 151 6.01 10.54 -3.50
CA SER A 151 5.90 10.65 -2.04
C SER A 151 7.28 10.64 -1.38
N ILE A 152 8.15 9.73 -1.80
CA ILE A 152 9.54 9.65 -1.35
C ILE A 152 10.28 10.93 -1.71
N ARG A 153 10.19 11.42 -2.97
CA ARG A 153 10.81 12.65 -3.42
C ARG A 153 10.37 13.85 -2.58
N ILE A 154 9.07 13.98 -2.31
CA ILE A 154 8.53 15.06 -1.46
C ILE A 154 9.16 15.05 -0.06
N CYS A 155 9.36 13.87 0.55
CA CYS A 155 10.02 13.77 1.84
C CYS A 155 11.48 14.20 1.76
N ILE A 156 12.24 13.67 0.79
CA ILE A 156 13.65 13.99 0.59
C ILE A 156 13.83 15.50 0.44
N ASP A 157 13.07 16.13 -0.45
CA ASP A 157 13.21 17.54 -0.77
C ASP A 157 12.78 18.47 0.38
N ARG A 158 11.64 18.19 1.02
CA ARG A 158 11.09 19.04 2.09
C ARG A 158 11.83 18.92 3.40
N MET A 159 12.27 17.70 3.75
CA MET A 159 12.99 17.44 5.01
C MET A 159 14.49 17.57 4.83
N LYS A 160 14.99 17.81 3.60
CA LYS A 160 16.42 17.90 3.25
C LYS A 160 17.20 16.65 3.70
N ILE A 161 16.63 15.49 3.39
CA ILE A 161 17.18 14.19 3.78
C ILE A 161 18.27 13.78 2.77
N ASP A 162 19.38 13.24 3.29
CA ASP A 162 20.36 12.58 2.43
C ASP A 162 19.84 11.21 1.97
N GLN A 163 19.88 10.95 0.68
CA GLN A 163 19.40 9.70 0.07
C GLN A 163 20.14 8.46 0.60
N CYS A 164 21.42 8.62 0.96
CA CYS A 164 22.22 7.52 1.51
C CYS A 164 21.77 7.08 2.91
N ASP A 165 21.04 7.95 3.64
CA ASP A 165 20.43 7.65 4.93
C ASP A 165 19.01 7.03 4.81
N CYS A 166 18.51 6.81 3.59
CA CYS A 166 17.15 6.34 3.30
C CYS A 166 17.09 4.87 2.92
N LEU A 167 16.06 4.19 3.41
CA LEU A 167 15.72 2.81 3.06
C LEU A 167 14.24 2.71 2.70
N MET A 168 13.91 2.03 1.60
CA MET A 168 12.56 1.56 1.30
C MET A 168 12.40 0.10 1.74
N ILE A 169 11.34 -0.18 2.47
CA ILE A 169 10.90 -1.55 2.79
C ILE A 169 9.58 -1.79 2.08
N GLY A 170 9.62 -2.67 1.10
CA GLY A 170 8.49 -3.02 0.24
C GLY A 170 8.61 -4.47 -0.24
N ASP A 171 7.53 -5.02 -0.78
CA ASP A 171 7.43 -6.39 -1.26
C ASP A 171 7.09 -6.49 -2.76
N THR A 172 6.97 -5.34 -3.44
CA THR A 172 6.53 -5.28 -4.83
C THR A 172 7.52 -4.57 -5.75
N GLU A 173 7.43 -4.85 -7.05
CA GLU A 173 8.20 -4.13 -8.08
C GLU A 173 7.97 -2.61 -8.06
N THR A 174 6.78 -2.16 -7.64
CA THR A 174 6.48 -0.73 -7.54
C THR A 174 7.28 -0.05 -6.42
N ASP A 175 7.62 -0.78 -5.36
CA ASP A 175 8.47 -0.31 -4.27
C ASP A 175 9.92 -0.20 -4.71
N LEU A 176 10.42 -1.25 -5.38
CA LEU A 176 11.75 -1.26 -5.95
C LEU A 176 11.95 -0.08 -6.91
N LYS A 177 11.04 0.11 -7.87
CA LYS A 177 11.09 1.24 -8.81
C LYS A 177 11.05 2.59 -8.10
N ALA A 178 10.23 2.72 -7.05
CA ALA A 178 10.16 3.96 -6.28
C ALA A 178 11.48 4.26 -5.55
N ALA A 179 12.16 3.24 -5.06
CA ALA A 179 13.48 3.37 -4.43
C ALA A 179 14.55 3.76 -5.48
N GLU A 180 14.62 3.03 -6.61
CA GLU A 180 15.57 3.28 -7.70
C GLU A 180 15.45 4.70 -8.27
N GLU A 181 14.23 5.17 -8.57
CA GLU A 181 13.98 6.51 -9.09
C GLU A 181 14.36 7.63 -8.12
N ASN A 182 14.49 7.32 -6.83
CA ASN A 182 14.92 8.25 -5.80
C ASN A 182 16.36 8.03 -5.33
N ASN A 183 17.10 7.08 -5.92
CA ASN A 183 18.45 6.70 -5.54
C ASN A 183 18.59 6.39 -4.03
N ILE A 184 17.62 5.66 -3.47
CA ILE A 184 17.64 5.15 -2.09
C ILE A 184 17.78 3.63 -2.08
N SER A 185 18.16 3.07 -0.92
CA SER A 185 18.31 1.61 -0.76
C SER A 185 17.00 0.90 -0.62
#